data_c149130a588c574447dc8773232dc5c0
#
_entry.id   c149130a588c574447dc8773232dc5c0
#
_cell.length_a   1.000
_cell.length_b   1.000
_cell.length_c   1.000
_cell.angle_alpha   90.00
_cell.angle_beta   90.00
_cell.angle_gamma   90.00
#
_symmetry.space_group_name_H-M   'P 1'
#
loop_
_entity.id
_entity.type
_entity.pdbx_description
1 polymer ?
#
loop_
_entity_poly.entity_id
_entity_poly.type
_entity_poly.pdbx_seq_one_letter_code
_entity_poly.pdbx_strand_id
1 'polypeptide(L)'
;MKRALFCLRFSTALLSLGLMLSSGCTAFSTDSTEVGVRTKKIFGAGIEQHIYPPGATYFFTPFLSDWATFDIKLQNLEMTSAKDRGDRSGDDAVEFKTTDGNDIRVNVTVAWRIEPERAPHLLQRVGRSTAEIKEKLVRPACRTYVRDVLNELHSEEFYVSEKRFQKAQKALEKLRAELGPEGIVVEQMLLGEHSFNAEYQKVIQDRKLAEQNAERLKSEAQAAEAEAQRNLEKAKGDVQAQVAKAKGEAEQIHIAADREFYEKEREAKAILAEATARAKSIEKQNKAMAGAGG
;
A
#
# COMPACT_ATOMS: atom_id res chain seq x y z
N MET A 1 -90.10 -11.50 -32.42
CA MET A 1 -88.74 -10.96 -32.85
C MET A 1 -88.05 -10.12 -31.83
N LYS A 2 -88.69 -9.24 -31.04
CA LYS A 2 -87.98 -8.38 -30.07
C LYS A 2 -87.28 -9.06 -28.85
N ARG A 3 -87.78 -10.22 -28.39
CA ARG A 3 -87.20 -11.00 -27.28
C ARG A 3 -85.91 -11.77 -27.69
N ALA A 4 -85.83 -12.24 -28.93
CA ALA A 4 -84.64 -12.94 -29.42
C ALA A 4 -83.46 -11.99 -29.62
N LEU A 5 -83.71 -10.75 -30.08
CA LEU A 5 -82.65 -9.71 -30.17
C LEU A 5 -82.17 -9.26 -28.84
N PHE A 6 -82.99 -9.24 -27.78
CA PHE A 6 -82.56 -8.86 -26.44
C PHE A 6 -81.68 -9.94 -25.81
N CYS A 7 -82.02 -11.22 -25.94
CA CYS A 7 -81.12 -12.32 -25.47
C CYS A 7 -79.79 -12.34 -26.20
N LEU A 8 -79.78 -12.09 -27.53
CA LEU A 8 -78.58 -12.10 -28.32
C LEU A 8 -77.63 -10.93 -27.91
N ARG A 9 -78.16 -9.74 -27.63
CA ARG A 9 -77.41 -8.59 -27.15
C ARG A 9 -76.85 -8.78 -25.71
N PHE A 10 -77.60 -9.48 -24.88
CA PHE A 10 -77.14 -9.76 -23.49
C PHE A 10 -76.06 -10.86 -23.51
N SER A 11 -76.20 -11.88 -24.39
CA SER A 11 -75.18 -12.91 -24.55
C SER A 11 -73.85 -12.35 -25.13
N THR A 12 -73.92 -11.44 -26.11
CA THR A 12 -72.74 -10.80 -26.67
C THR A 12 -72.08 -9.87 -25.69
N ALA A 13 -72.82 -9.14 -24.85
CA ALA A 13 -72.30 -8.30 -23.79
C ALA A 13 -71.62 -9.12 -22.67
N LEU A 14 -72.20 -10.31 -22.33
CA LEU A 14 -71.55 -11.21 -21.34
C LEU A 14 -70.27 -11.84 -21.92
N LEU A 15 -70.27 -12.19 -23.20
CA LEU A 15 -69.08 -12.75 -23.87
C LEU A 15 -67.98 -11.73 -24.03
N SER A 16 -68.30 -10.49 -24.33
CA SER A 16 -67.31 -9.38 -24.40
C SER A 16 -66.75 -9.01 -23.03
N LEU A 17 -67.55 -9.08 -21.97
CA LEU A 17 -67.11 -8.85 -20.58
C LEU A 17 -66.20 -10.01 -20.12
N GLY A 18 -66.51 -11.27 -20.52
CA GLY A 18 -65.66 -12.44 -20.25
C GLY A 18 -64.31 -12.37 -20.98
N LEU A 19 -64.28 -11.87 -22.21
CA LEU A 19 -63.03 -11.69 -22.98
C LEU A 19 -62.15 -10.56 -22.39
N MET A 20 -62.73 -9.52 -21.80
CA MET A 20 -61.96 -8.46 -21.13
C MET A 20 -61.37 -8.90 -19.79
N LEU A 21 -61.96 -9.90 -19.13
CA LEU A 21 -61.41 -10.46 -17.88
C LEU A 21 -60.27 -11.46 -18.09
N SER A 22 -60.17 -12.06 -19.27
CA SER A 22 -59.11 -13.04 -19.59
C SER A 22 -57.74 -12.44 -19.98
N SER A 23 -57.70 -11.13 -20.28
CA SER A 23 -56.44 -10.44 -20.67
C SER A 23 -55.67 -9.81 -19.50
N GLY A 24 -55.95 -10.17 -18.24
CA GLY A 24 -55.50 -9.46 -17.06
C GLY A 24 -54.31 -10.02 -16.28
N CYS A 25 -53.78 -11.21 -16.66
CA CYS A 25 -52.61 -11.75 -15.97
C CYS A 25 -51.31 -11.43 -16.72
N THR A 26 -50.44 -10.66 -16.11
CA THR A 26 -49.06 -10.46 -16.59
C THR A 26 -48.12 -11.37 -15.83
N ALA A 27 -47.12 -11.90 -16.55
CA ALA A 27 -46.04 -12.67 -15.97
C ALA A 27 -44.97 -11.70 -15.43
N PHE A 28 -44.63 -11.85 -14.19
CA PHE A 28 -43.53 -11.16 -13.54
C PHE A 28 -42.47 -12.21 -13.22
N SER A 29 -41.26 -12.01 -13.71
CA SER A 29 -40.12 -12.90 -13.44
C SER A 29 -39.13 -12.23 -12.49
N THR A 30 -38.53 -13.04 -11.65
CA THR A 30 -37.30 -12.69 -10.92
C THR A 30 -36.12 -13.31 -11.65
N ASP A 31 -35.06 -12.56 -11.84
CA ASP A 31 -33.79 -13.12 -12.33
C ASP A 31 -33.18 -14.04 -11.25
N SER A 32 -32.19 -14.83 -11.65
CA SER A 32 -31.48 -15.76 -10.74
C SER A 32 -30.88 -15.11 -9.49
N THR A 33 -30.76 -13.79 -9.49
CA THR A 33 -30.13 -13.00 -8.45
C THR A 33 -31.00 -11.88 -7.88
N GLU A 34 -32.27 -11.87 -8.26
CA GLU A 34 -33.24 -10.88 -7.82
C GLU A 34 -34.30 -11.50 -6.94
N VAL A 35 -34.69 -10.81 -5.89
CA VAL A 35 -35.86 -11.12 -5.09
C VAL A 35 -37.03 -10.19 -5.45
N GLY A 36 -38.23 -10.76 -5.51
CA GLY A 36 -39.43 -10.00 -5.80
C GLY A 36 -40.21 -9.63 -4.54
N VAL A 37 -40.76 -8.42 -4.54
CA VAL A 37 -41.69 -7.97 -3.50
C VAL A 37 -42.98 -7.47 -4.14
N ARG A 38 -44.11 -8.00 -3.68
CA ARG A 38 -45.42 -7.64 -4.15
C ARG A 38 -46.08 -6.60 -3.25
N THR A 39 -46.69 -5.60 -3.87
CA THR A 39 -47.56 -4.64 -3.18
C THR A 39 -48.99 -4.82 -3.64
N LYS A 40 -49.93 -5.11 -2.74
CA LYS A 40 -51.34 -5.19 -3.01
C LYS A 40 -51.96 -3.80 -3.04
N LYS A 41 -52.77 -3.51 -4.07
CA LYS A 41 -53.46 -2.22 -4.24
C LYS A 41 -54.88 -2.25 -3.68
N ILE A 42 -55.51 -3.43 -3.69
CA ILE A 42 -56.91 -3.64 -3.31
C ILE A 42 -57.00 -4.87 -2.39
N PHE A 43 -58.03 -5.00 -1.57
CA PHE A 43 -58.29 -6.12 -0.64
C PHE A 43 -57.08 -6.41 0.29
N GLY A 44 -56.84 -5.53 1.22
CA GLY A 44 -55.68 -5.63 2.12
C GLY A 44 -54.46 -4.92 1.55
N ALA A 45 -54.67 -3.73 1.01
CA ALA A 45 -53.63 -2.89 0.42
C ALA A 45 -52.40 -2.75 1.34
N GLY A 46 -51.21 -3.00 0.77
CA GLY A 46 -49.96 -2.92 1.49
C GLY A 46 -48.86 -3.78 0.88
N ILE A 47 -47.69 -3.63 1.39
CA ILE A 47 -46.52 -4.42 0.98
C ILE A 47 -46.62 -5.80 1.65
N GLU A 48 -46.52 -6.84 0.86
CA GLU A 48 -46.44 -8.20 1.40
C GLU A 48 -45.09 -8.40 2.07
N GLN A 49 -45.11 -9.00 3.25
CA GLN A 49 -43.89 -9.43 3.94
C GLN A 49 -43.31 -10.70 3.33
N HIS A 50 -44.04 -11.35 2.44
CA HIS A 50 -43.59 -12.53 1.73
C HIS A 50 -42.62 -12.13 0.62
N ILE A 51 -41.49 -12.84 0.56
CA ILE A 51 -40.44 -12.63 -0.43
C ILE A 51 -40.60 -13.69 -1.51
N TYR A 52 -40.57 -13.24 -2.74
CA TYR A 52 -40.65 -14.13 -3.91
C TYR A 52 -39.21 -14.47 -4.32
N PRO A 53 -38.84 -15.78 -4.25
CA PRO A 53 -37.47 -16.22 -4.46
C PRO A 53 -36.95 -15.96 -5.88
N PRO A 54 -35.64 -15.98 -6.09
CA PRO A 54 -35.00 -15.80 -7.38
C PRO A 54 -35.31 -16.90 -8.36
N GLY A 55 -35.27 -16.59 -9.68
CA GLY A 55 -35.34 -17.56 -10.76
C GLY A 55 -36.71 -18.15 -11.01
N ALA A 56 -37.78 -17.49 -10.62
CA ALA A 56 -39.15 -17.96 -10.81
C ALA A 56 -40.02 -16.93 -11.54
N THR A 57 -41.12 -17.46 -12.17
CA THR A 57 -42.10 -16.61 -12.84
C THR A 57 -43.40 -16.67 -12.05
N TYR A 58 -43.94 -15.50 -11.77
CA TYR A 58 -45.16 -15.32 -11.00
C TYR A 58 -46.23 -14.63 -11.85
N PHE A 59 -47.48 -15.01 -11.67
CA PHE A 59 -48.59 -14.45 -12.43
C PHE A 59 -49.47 -13.63 -11.50
N PHE A 60 -49.52 -12.32 -11.72
CA PHE A 60 -50.37 -11.41 -10.98
C PHE A 60 -51.14 -10.50 -11.92
N THR A 61 -52.29 -10.03 -11.44
CA THR A 61 -53.05 -9.02 -12.12
C THR A 61 -52.49 -7.63 -11.84
N PRO A 62 -51.95 -6.90 -12.84
CA PRO A 62 -51.27 -5.62 -12.63
C PRO A 62 -52.16 -4.52 -12.05
N PHE A 63 -53.47 -4.66 -12.28
CA PHE A 63 -54.46 -3.74 -11.69
C PHE A 63 -54.57 -3.89 -10.15
N LEU A 64 -54.37 -5.11 -9.62
CA LEU A 64 -54.51 -5.44 -8.21
C LEU A 64 -53.19 -5.42 -7.45
N SER A 65 -52.07 -5.52 -8.16
CA SER A 65 -50.74 -5.65 -7.52
C SER A 65 -49.70 -4.87 -8.28
N ASP A 66 -48.74 -4.37 -7.51
CA ASP A 66 -47.51 -3.78 -8.00
C ASP A 66 -46.34 -4.70 -7.68
N TRP A 67 -45.30 -4.66 -8.49
CA TRP A 67 -44.14 -5.53 -8.38
C TRP A 67 -42.85 -4.73 -8.34
N ALA A 68 -41.94 -5.06 -7.44
CA ALA A 68 -40.60 -4.52 -7.36
C ALA A 68 -39.58 -5.65 -7.25
N THR A 69 -38.45 -5.55 -7.93
CA THR A 69 -37.33 -6.48 -7.82
C THR A 69 -36.11 -5.80 -7.23
N PHE A 70 -35.39 -6.56 -6.41
CA PHE A 70 -34.16 -6.12 -5.77
C PHE A 70 -33.05 -7.11 -6.04
N ASP A 71 -31.94 -6.64 -6.57
CA ASP A 71 -30.73 -7.43 -6.78
C ASP A 71 -30.03 -7.67 -5.43
N ILE A 72 -29.84 -8.96 -5.09
CA ILE A 72 -29.21 -9.42 -3.85
C ILE A 72 -27.73 -9.76 -4.00
N LYS A 73 -27.17 -9.60 -5.21
CA LYS A 73 -25.73 -9.75 -5.44
C LYS A 73 -24.92 -8.73 -4.65
N LEU A 74 -23.67 -9.06 -4.46
CA LEU A 74 -22.68 -8.10 -4.00
C LEU A 74 -22.49 -6.99 -5.05
N GLN A 75 -22.70 -5.77 -4.64
CA GLN A 75 -22.58 -4.56 -5.47
C GLN A 75 -21.51 -3.65 -4.89
N ASN A 76 -20.90 -2.85 -5.74
CA ASN A 76 -19.97 -1.81 -5.31
C ASN A 76 -20.63 -0.44 -5.41
N LEU A 77 -20.36 0.38 -4.41
CA LEU A 77 -20.58 1.81 -4.44
C LEU A 77 -19.20 2.45 -4.54
N GLU A 78 -18.92 3.10 -5.67
CA GLU A 78 -17.64 3.79 -5.91
C GLU A 78 -17.85 5.30 -5.88
N MET A 79 -17.27 5.95 -4.87
CA MET A 79 -17.20 7.40 -4.75
C MET A 79 -15.76 7.84 -5.02
N THR A 80 -15.54 8.48 -6.17
CA THR A 80 -14.19 8.85 -6.64
C THR A 80 -14.16 10.26 -7.21
N SER A 81 -12.99 10.88 -7.15
CA SER A 81 -12.71 12.17 -7.79
C SER A 81 -12.41 12.05 -9.29
N ALA A 82 -12.18 10.84 -9.80
CA ALA A 82 -11.91 10.61 -11.22
C ALA A 82 -13.18 10.80 -12.06
N LYS A 83 -13.08 11.61 -13.14
CA LYS A 83 -14.23 11.98 -13.97
C LYS A 83 -14.81 10.82 -14.78
N ASP A 84 -14.02 9.80 -15.05
CA ASP A 84 -14.29 8.65 -15.93
C ASP A 84 -14.50 7.34 -15.16
N ARG A 85 -14.47 7.38 -13.84
CA ARG A 85 -14.66 6.24 -12.96
C ARG A 85 -15.70 6.54 -11.88
N GLY A 86 -16.22 5.46 -11.28
CA GLY A 86 -17.20 5.56 -10.22
C GLY A 86 -18.64 5.52 -10.72
N ASP A 87 -19.55 5.55 -9.77
CA ASP A 87 -20.99 5.44 -10.02
C ASP A 87 -21.61 6.73 -10.58
N ARG A 88 -20.96 7.86 -10.43
CA ARG A 88 -21.38 9.16 -10.93
C ARG A 88 -20.32 9.80 -11.79
N SER A 89 -20.74 10.46 -12.86
CA SER A 89 -19.86 11.29 -13.64
C SER A 89 -19.49 12.54 -12.84
N GLY A 90 -18.20 12.83 -12.74
CA GLY A 90 -17.68 13.98 -12.01
C GLY A 90 -17.05 13.62 -10.66
N ASP A 91 -16.72 14.64 -9.88
CA ASP A 91 -16.12 14.47 -8.57
C ASP A 91 -17.18 14.05 -7.53
N ASP A 92 -17.12 12.81 -7.09
CA ASP A 92 -18.01 12.22 -6.09
C ASP A 92 -17.24 11.72 -4.85
N ALA A 93 -15.93 12.06 -4.74
CA ALA A 93 -15.12 11.70 -3.60
C ALA A 93 -15.71 12.24 -2.27
N VAL A 94 -15.35 11.59 -1.18
CA VAL A 94 -15.76 12.07 0.15
C VAL A 94 -14.85 13.22 0.56
N GLU A 95 -15.43 14.43 0.64
CA GLU A 95 -14.71 15.64 1.04
C GLU A 95 -15.03 15.99 2.51
N PHE A 96 -13.98 16.30 3.27
CA PHE A 96 -14.09 16.71 4.67
C PHE A 96 -12.82 17.45 5.11
N LYS A 97 -12.86 17.97 6.36
CA LYS A 97 -11.68 18.60 6.99
C LYS A 97 -11.05 17.63 7.99
N THR A 98 -9.73 17.58 7.98
CA THR A 98 -8.95 16.88 9.00
C THR A 98 -8.99 17.65 10.34
N THR A 99 -8.53 17.01 11.42
CA THR A 99 -8.47 17.63 12.76
C THR A 99 -7.67 18.94 12.76
N ASP A 100 -6.65 19.04 11.93
CA ASP A 100 -5.80 20.23 11.74
C ASP A 100 -6.38 21.23 10.72
N GLY A 101 -7.62 21.03 10.26
CA GLY A 101 -8.38 21.98 9.46
C GLY A 101 -8.10 21.97 7.95
N ASN A 102 -7.29 21.04 7.45
CA ASN A 102 -7.00 20.92 6.02
C ASN A 102 -8.11 20.20 5.28
N ASP A 103 -8.47 20.70 4.10
CA ASP A 103 -9.44 20.04 3.22
C ASP A 103 -8.80 18.83 2.55
N ILE A 104 -9.47 17.68 2.65
CA ILE A 104 -9.07 16.43 2.06
C ILE A 104 -10.22 15.79 1.29
N ARG A 105 -9.90 15.15 0.17
CA ARG A 105 -10.80 14.29 -0.62
C ARG A 105 -10.26 12.89 -0.59
N VAL A 106 -11.15 11.93 -0.32
CA VAL A 106 -10.80 10.52 -0.25
C VAL A 106 -11.73 9.73 -1.16
N ASN A 107 -11.15 8.90 -2.01
CA ASN A 107 -11.90 7.93 -2.82
C ASN A 107 -12.29 6.75 -1.93
N VAL A 108 -13.55 6.36 -2.00
CA VAL A 108 -14.10 5.30 -1.17
C VAL A 108 -14.87 4.31 -2.03
N THR A 109 -14.57 3.04 -1.86
CA THR A 109 -15.34 1.94 -2.47
C THR A 109 -15.94 1.08 -1.37
N VAL A 110 -17.25 0.87 -1.42
CA VAL A 110 -17.99 0.08 -0.44
C VAL A 110 -18.68 -1.07 -1.16
N ALA A 111 -18.34 -2.30 -0.77
CA ALA A 111 -19.01 -3.50 -1.21
C ALA A 111 -20.18 -3.81 -0.29
N TRP A 112 -21.39 -3.89 -0.84
CA TRP A 112 -22.63 -4.05 -0.11
C TRP A 112 -23.63 -4.93 -0.86
N ARG A 113 -24.58 -5.48 -0.14
CA ARG A 113 -25.71 -6.21 -0.71
C ARG A 113 -26.99 -6.01 0.10
N ILE A 114 -28.10 -6.27 -0.51
CA ILE A 114 -29.41 -6.27 0.15
C ILE A 114 -29.60 -7.61 0.86
N GLU A 115 -30.10 -7.57 2.09
CA GLU A 115 -30.55 -8.75 2.80
C GLU A 115 -31.94 -9.13 2.27
N PRO A 116 -32.12 -10.34 1.68
CA PRO A 116 -33.38 -10.71 1.02
C PRO A 116 -34.61 -10.54 1.91
N GLU A 117 -34.50 -10.92 3.18
CA GLU A 117 -35.59 -10.88 4.15
C GLU A 117 -36.07 -9.46 4.47
N ARG A 118 -35.23 -8.47 4.24
CA ARG A 118 -35.51 -7.04 4.47
C ARG A 118 -35.97 -6.28 3.24
N ALA A 119 -36.05 -6.92 2.07
CA ALA A 119 -36.48 -6.28 0.83
C ALA A 119 -37.86 -5.60 0.94
N PRO A 120 -38.90 -6.17 1.61
CA PRO A 120 -40.17 -5.47 1.84
C PRO A 120 -40.03 -4.19 2.67
N HIS A 121 -39.16 -4.17 3.66
CA HIS A 121 -38.86 -3.01 4.49
C HIS A 121 -38.19 -1.89 3.68
N LEU A 122 -37.22 -2.24 2.84
CA LEU A 122 -36.54 -1.30 1.93
C LEU A 122 -37.52 -0.70 0.92
N LEU A 123 -38.44 -1.53 0.38
CA LEU A 123 -39.50 -1.05 -0.51
C LEU A 123 -40.39 -0.02 0.15
N GLN A 124 -40.71 -0.22 1.44
CA GLN A 124 -41.59 0.66 2.19
C GLN A 124 -40.93 1.99 2.54
N ARG A 125 -39.66 1.98 2.92
CA ARG A 125 -38.99 3.14 3.52
C ARG A 125 -38.07 3.93 2.58
N VAL A 126 -37.47 3.26 1.61
CA VAL A 126 -36.36 3.83 0.85
C VAL A 126 -36.70 3.99 -0.63
N GLY A 127 -37.04 2.91 -1.32
CA GLY A 127 -37.27 2.98 -2.75
C GLY A 127 -37.67 1.64 -3.39
N ARG A 128 -37.98 1.70 -4.68
CA ARG A 128 -38.55 0.60 -5.46
C ARG A 128 -37.53 -0.21 -6.25
N SER A 129 -36.29 0.25 -6.29
CA SER A 129 -35.18 -0.40 -7.02
C SER A 129 -33.92 -0.38 -6.23
N THR A 130 -33.01 -1.31 -6.53
CA THR A 130 -31.66 -1.37 -5.96
C THR A 130 -30.87 -0.06 -6.21
N ALA A 131 -31.05 0.53 -7.38
CA ALA A 131 -30.40 1.82 -7.71
C ALA A 131 -30.90 2.96 -6.80
N GLU A 132 -32.20 3.02 -6.51
CA GLU A 132 -32.75 4.01 -5.56
C GLU A 132 -32.23 3.79 -4.14
N ILE A 133 -32.10 2.55 -3.69
CA ILE A 133 -31.56 2.20 -2.38
C ILE A 133 -30.10 2.65 -2.29
N LYS A 134 -29.29 2.35 -3.33
CA LYS A 134 -27.91 2.82 -3.42
C LYS A 134 -27.80 4.34 -3.27
N GLU A 135 -28.61 5.09 -4.03
CA GLU A 135 -28.54 6.55 -4.06
C GLU A 135 -29.15 7.25 -2.84
N LYS A 136 -30.26 6.73 -2.30
CA LYS A 136 -30.99 7.37 -1.22
C LYS A 136 -30.56 6.95 0.18
N LEU A 137 -30.01 5.73 0.32
CA LEU A 137 -29.64 5.19 1.64
C LEU A 137 -28.14 4.92 1.75
N VAL A 138 -27.57 4.07 0.87
CA VAL A 138 -26.19 3.59 1.02
C VAL A 138 -25.20 4.72 0.82
N ARG A 139 -25.32 5.49 -0.26
CA ARG A 139 -24.41 6.61 -0.57
C ARG A 139 -24.38 7.71 0.50
N PRO A 140 -25.51 8.25 0.96
CA PRO A 140 -25.51 9.26 2.03
C PRO A 140 -24.94 8.73 3.34
N ALA A 141 -25.28 7.49 3.72
CA ALA A 141 -24.74 6.86 4.92
C ALA A 141 -23.21 6.69 4.81
N CYS A 142 -22.71 6.15 3.70
CA CYS A 142 -21.26 6.04 3.47
C CYS A 142 -20.57 7.41 3.56
N ARG A 143 -21.12 8.44 2.90
CA ARG A 143 -20.55 9.78 2.93
C ARG A 143 -20.50 10.36 4.34
N THR A 144 -21.53 10.15 5.13
CA THR A 144 -21.62 10.67 6.50
C THR A 144 -20.68 9.92 7.44
N TYR A 145 -20.82 8.61 7.54
CA TYR A 145 -20.09 7.82 8.54
C TYR A 145 -18.61 7.68 8.23
N VAL A 146 -18.22 7.64 6.95
CA VAL A 146 -16.81 7.66 6.55
C VAL A 146 -16.18 9.00 6.91
N ARG A 147 -16.87 10.12 6.61
CA ARG A 147 -16.44 11.47 7.01
C ARG A 147 -16.23 11.57 8.51
N ASP A 148 -17.21 11.14 9.30
CA ASP A 148 -17.20 11.23 10.77
C ASP A 148 -16.01 10.50 11.40
N VAL A 149 -15.60 9.38 10.81
CA VAL A 149 -14.48 8.61 11.34
C VAL A 149 -13.14 9.13 10.84
N LEU A 150 -13.08 9.56 9.58
CA LEU A 150 -11.83 10.00 8.97
C LEU A 150 -11.42 11.42 9.40
N ASN A 151 -12.38 12.29 9.75
CA ASN A 151 -12.08 13.64 10.24
C ASN A 151 -11.40 13.65 11.62
N GLU A 152 -11.36 12.51 12.33
CA GLU A 152 -10.59 12.33 13.55
C GLU A 152 -9.07 12.21 13.32
N LEU A 153 -8.62 12.05 12.05
CA LEU A 153 -7.20 11.95 11.70
C LEU A 153 -6.59 13.33 11.46
N HIS A 154 -5.29 13.44 11.81
CA HIS A 154 -4.45 14.55 11.35
C HIS A 154 -4.01 14.33 9.89
N SER A 155 -3.70 15.41 9.19
CA SER A 155 -3.29 15.33 7.77
C SER A 155 -2.07 14.43 7.55
N GLU A 156 -1.09 14.44 8.46
CA GLU A 156 0.11 13.59 8.38
C GLU A 156 -0.23 12.10 8.54
N GLU A 157 -1.25 11.75 9.32
CA GLU A 157 -1.65 10.37 9.58
C GLU A 157 -2.27 9.69 8.34
N PHE A 158 -2.76 10.48 7.36
CA PHE A 158 -3.21 9.93 6.07
C PHE A 158 -2.08 9.32 5.23
N TYR A 159 -0.83 9.69 5.48
CA TYR A 159 0.33 9.07 4.84
C TYR A 159 0.77 7.77 5.53
N VAL A 160 0.26 7.49 6.74
CA VAL A 160 0.54 6.26 7.49
C VAL A 160 -0.52 5.21 7.18
N SER A 161 -0.14 4.15 6.47
CA SER A 161 -1.07 3.09 6.01
C SER A 161 -1.81 2.43 7.16
N GLU A 162 -1.14 2.16 8.28
CA GLU A 162 -1.73 1.53 9.47
C GLU A 162 -2.86 2.36 10.07
N LYS A 163 -2.67 3.67 10.20
CA LYS A 163 -3.68 4.59 10.73
C LYS A 163 -4.91 4.64 9.84
N ARG A 164 -4.71 4.70 8.52
CA ARG A 164 -5.82 4.65 7.56
C ARG A 164 -6.60 3.34 7.65
N PHE A 165 -5.89 2.21 7.75
CA PHE A 165 -6.52 0.90 7.87
C PHE A 165 -7.38 0.80 9.14
N GLN A 166 -6.87 1.19 10.30
CA GLN A 166 -7.63 1.19 11.56
C GLN A 166 -8.88 2.05 11.47
N LYS A 167 -8.80 3.22 10.85
CA LYS A 167 -9.96 4.09 10.65
C LYS A 167 -10.95 3.53 9.62
N ALA A 168 -10.45 2.88 8.57
CA ALA A 168 -11.32 2.18 7.62
C ALA A 168 -12.13 1.08 8.30
N GLN A 169 -11.51 0.28 9.18
CA GLN A 169 -12.20 -0.74 9.96
C GLN A 169 -13.26 -0.13 10.89
N LYS A 170 -12.91 0.93 11.61
CA LYS A 170 -13.88 1.65 12.47
C LYS A 170 -15.06 2.21 11.66
N ALA A 171 -14.81 2.75 10.49
CA ALA A 171 -15.87 3.25 9.61
C ALA A 171 -16.75 2.11 9.06
N LEU A 172 -16.16 0.97 8.71
CA LEU A 172 -16.88 -0.23 8.28
C LEU A 172 -17.81 -0.76 9.38
N GLU A 173 -17.32 -0.85 10.61
CA GLU A 173 -18.12 -1.27 11.77
C GLU A 173 -19.30 -0.32 12.00
N LYS A 174 -19.06 0.98 11.92
CA LYS A 174 -20.10 2.00 12.06
C LYS A 174 -21.15 1.91 10.94
N LEU A 175 -20.70 1.70 9.69
CA LEU A 175 -21.60 1.47 8.56
C LEU A 175 -22.45 0.21 8.73
N ARG A 176 -21.87 -0.88 9.21
CA ARG A 176 -22.60 -2.13 9.50
C ARG A 176 -23.65 -1.93 10.59
N ALA A 177 -23.30 -1.21 11.64
CA ALA A 177 -24.22 -0.94 12.75
C ALA A 177 -25.43 -0.10 12.31
N GLU A 178 -25.24 0.84 11.41
CA GLU A 178 -26.29 1.77 10.96
C GLU A 178 -27.12 1.23 9.79
N LEU A 179 -26.48 0.56 8.83
CA LEU A 179 -27.17 0.05 7.64
C LEU A 179 -27.78 -1.35 7.85
N GLY A 180 -27.23 -2.14 8.78
CA GLY A 180 -27.73 -3.49 9.09
C GLY A 180 -29.22 -3.52 9.47
N PRO A 181 -29.71 -2.68 10.40
CA PRO A 181 -31.12 -2.62 10.77
C PRO A 181 -32.05 -2.27 9.60
N GLU A 182 -31.55 -1.53 8.61
CA GLU A 182 -32.30 -1.18 7.41
C GLU A 182 -32.32 -2.33 6.37
N GLY A 183 -31.50 -3.37 6.54
CA GLY A 183 -31.44 -4.53 5.64
C GLY A 183 -30.34 -4.45 4.58
N ILE A 184 -29.30 -3.67 4.85
CA ILE A 184 -28.11 -3.59 4.00
C ILE A 184 -26.93 -4.24 4.71
N VAL A 185 -26.34 -5.24 4.08
CA VAL A 185 -25.12 -5.88 4.57
C VAL A 185 -23.93 -5.23 3.88
N VAL A 186 -23.06 -4.61 4.67
CA VAL A 186 -21.80 -4.03 4.21
C VAL A 186 -20.69 -5.05 4.43
N GLU A 187 -20.14 -5.59 3.35
CA GLU A 187 -19.11 -6.63 3.39
C GLU A 187 -17.73 -6.03 3.60
N GLN A 188 -17.38 -5.03 2.80
CA GLN A 188 -16.05 -4.44 2.79
C GLN A 188 -16.10 -2.95 2.47
N MET A 189 -15.14 -2.20 3.04
CA MET A 189 -14.88 -0.81 2.68
C MET A 189 -13.40 -0.64 2.38
N LEU A 190 -13.11 0.00 1.25
CA LEU A 190 -11.75 0.31 0.80
C LEU A 190 -11.59 1.82 0.71
N LEU A 191 -10.52 2.32 1.32
CA LEU A 191 -10.06 3.69 1.11
C LEU A 191 -9.05 3.68 -0.04
N GLY A 192 -9.37 4.42 -1.09
CA GLY A 192 -8.52 4.59 -2.25
C GLY A 192 -7.55 5.77 -2.10
N GLU A 193 -7.32 6.44 -3.21
CA GLU A 193 -6.48 7.64 -3.25
C GLU A 193 -7.08 8.78 -2.44
N HIS A 194 -6.22 9.56 -1.84
CA HIS A 194 -6.59 10.78 -1.15
C HIS A 194 -5.81 11.96 -1.72
N SER A 195 -6.44 13.12 -1.74
CA SER A 195 -5.83 14.37 -2.19
C SER A 195 -6.18 15.50 -1.24
N PHE A 196 -5.19 16.28 -0.89
CA PHE A 196 -5.37 17.52 -0.13
C PHE A 196 -5.54 18.70 -1.08
N ASN A 197 -5.89 19.86 -0.55
CA ASN A 197 -5.91 21.09 -1.33
C ASN A 197 -4.50 21.40 -1.88
N ALA A 198 -4.43 22.15 -2.99
CA ALA A 198 -3.19 22.39 -3.71
C ALA A 198 -2.12 23.12 -2.86
N GLU A 199 -2.55 24.01 -1.96
CA GLU A 199 -1.64 24.74 -1.08
C GLU A 199 -0.95 23.82 -0.09
N TYR A 200 -1.72 22.95 0.59
CA TYR A 200 -1.18 21.99 1.54
C TYR A 200 -0.28 20.95 0.85
N GLN A 201 -0.69 20.45 -0.34
CA GLN A 201 0.14 19.54 -1.12
C GLN A 201 1.49 20.15 -1.46
N LYS A 202 1.53 21.42 -1.83
CA LYS A 202 2.78 22.14 -2.12
C LYS A 202 3.67 22.21 -0.87
N VAL A 203 3.11 22.60 0.28
CA VAL A 203 3.86 22.67 1.54
C VAL A 203 4.47 21.32 1.92
N ILE A 204 3.70 20.22 1.80
CA ILE A 204 4.20 18.88 2.07
C ILE A 204 5.29 18.46 1.08
N GLN A 205 5.14 18.78 -0.21
CA GLN A 205 6.17 18.51 -1.21
C GLN A 205 7.46 19.28 -0.92
N ASP A 206 7.37 20.56 -0.61
CA ASP A 206 8.51 21.41 -0.28
C ASP A 206 9.23 20.90 1.00
N ARG A 207 8.46 20.53 2.03
CA ARG A 207 9.00 19.90 3.25
C ARG A 207 9.75 18.60 2.94
N LYS A 208 9.14 17.73 2.15
CA LYS A 208 9.73 16.44 1.78
C LYS A 208 11.01 16.61 0.97
N LEU A 209 11.04 17.58 0.05
CA LEU A 209 12.25 17.94 -0.70
C LEU A 209 13.34 18.47 0.23
N ALA A 210 12.99 19.32 1.20
CA ALA A 210 13.93 19.83 2.19
C ALA A 210 14.50 18.71 3.08
N GLU A 211 13.67 17.79 3.56
CA GLU A 211 14.08 16.60 4.32
C GLU A 211 15.02 15.70 3.51
N GLN A 212 14.67 15.41 2.25
CA GLN A 212 15.52 14.63 1.36
C GLN A 212 16.87 15.30 1.09
N ASN A 213 16.87 16.62 0.88
CA ASN A 213 18.12 17.40 0.69
C ASN A 213 18.97 17.38 1.96
N ALA A 214 18.39 17.52 3.14
CA ALA A 214 19.10 17.45 4.41
C ALA A 214 19.74 16.05 4.60
N GLU A 215 19.04 14.98 4.33
CA GLU A 215 19.57 13.63 4.44
C GLU A 215 20.67 13.35 3.40
N ARG A 216 20.51 13.85 2.16
CA ARG A 216 21.56 13.78 1.13
C ARG A 216 22.83 14.49 1.57
N LEU A 217 22.72 15.75 2.06
CA LEU A 217 23.86 16.51 2.55
C LEU A 217 24.55 15.83 3.73
N LYS A 218 23.78 15.25 4.64
CA LYS A 218 24.32 14.48 5.77
C LYS A 218 25.08 13.24 5.29
N SER A 219 24.54 12.52 4.32
CA SER A 219 25.21 11.35 3.72
C SER A 219 26.49 11.76 2.98
N GLU A 220 26.46 12.86 2.22
CA GLU A 220 27.64 13.42 1.53
C GLU A 220 28.73 13.84 2.55
N ALA A 221 28.34 14.48 3.65
CA ALA A 221 29.28 14.86 4.72
C ALA A 221 29.93 13.62 5.37
N GLN A 222 29.15 12.59 5.67
CA GLN A 222 29.68 11.32 6.20
C GLN A 222 30.62 10.61 5.22
N ALA A 223 30.28 10.62 3.93
CA ALA A 223 31.14 10.06 2.89
C ALA A 223 32.47 10.82 2.78
N ALA A 224 32.43 12.16 2.81
CA ALA A 224 33.62 13.00 2.78
C ALA A 224 34.51 12.80 4.01
N GLU A 225 33.92 12.68 5.20
CA GLU A 225 34.64 12.36 6.43
C GLU A 225 35.32 10.98 6.35
N ALA A 226 34.59 9.96 5.88
CA ALA A 226 35.15 8.63 5.71
C ALA A 226 36.31 8.61 4.67
N GLU A 227 36.18 9.38 3.60
CA GLU A 227 37.24 9.52 2.59
C GLU A 227 38.47 10.24 3.18
N ALA A 228 38.28 11.33 3.95
CA ALA A 228 39.35 12.02 4.63
C ALA A 228 40.09 11.10 5.62
N GLN A 229 39.38 10.30 6.38
CA GLN A 229 39.95 9.28 7.27
C GLN A 229 40.76 8.22 6.51
N ARG A 230 40.25 7.71 5.41
CA ARG A 230 40.98 6.75 4.55
C ARG A 230 42.27 7.37 3.99
N ASN A 231 42.23 8.61 3.54
CA ASN A 231 43.39 9.31 3.01
C ASN A 231 44.47 9.56 4.11
N LEU A 232 44.00 9.90 5.33
CA LEU A 232 44.89 10.04 6.48
C LEU A 232 45.57 8.72 6.85
N GLU A 233 44.83 7.62 6.92
CA GLU A 233 45.39 6.30 7.23
C GLU A 233 46.34 5.80 6.13
N LYS A 234 46.01 6.06 4.86
CA LYS A 234 46.89 5.79 3.75
C LYS A 234 48.21 6.56 3.84
N ALA A 235 48.12 7.88 4.09
CA ALA A 235 49.32 8.71 4.26
C ALA A 235 50.17 8.24 5.44
N LYS A 236 49.59 7.88 6.58
CA LYS A 236 50.31 7.27 7.71
C LYS A 236 51.00 5.95 7.31
N GLY A 237 50.29 5.09 6.58
CA GLY A 237 50.83 3.84 6.09
C GLY A 237 52.02 4.05 5.14
N ASP A 238 51.91 4.98 4.21
CA ASP A 238 53.02 5.36 3.28
C ASP A 238 54.25 5.88 3.99
N VAL A 239 54.05 6.78 5.02
CA VAL A 239 55.16 7.27 5.84
C VAL A 239 55.80 6.14 6.66
N GLN A 240 55.00 5.25 7.26
CA GLN A 240 55.53 4.10 8.00
C GLN A 240 56.32 3.16 7.10
N ALA A 241 55.87 2.92 5.89
CA ALA A 241 56.58 2.11 4.91
C ALA A 241 57.92 2.75 4.51
N GLN A 242 57.94 4.08 4.28
CA GLN A 242 59.19 4.79 3.98
C GLN A 242 60.18 4.77 5.17
N VAL A 243 59.68 4.96 6.39
CA VAL A 243 60.52 4.85 7.59
C VAL A 243 61.09 3.44 7.77
N ALA A 244 60.26 2.42 7.57
CA ALA A 244 60.70 1.04 7.67
C ALA A 244 61.76 0.71 6.60
N LYS A 245 61.57 1.18 5.37
CA LYS A 245 62.55 1.04 4.29
C LYS A 245 63.86 1.72 4.60
N ALA A 246 63.84 2.98 5.05
CA ALA A 246 65.02 3.72 5.43
C ALA A 246 65.77 3.07 6.61
N LYS A 247 65.09 2.53 7.61
CA LYS A 247 65.68 1.73 8.69
C LYS A 247 66.33 0.45 8.17
N GLY A 248 65.66 -0.24 7.27
CA GLY A 248 66.25 -1.44 6.63
C GLY A 248 67.49 -1.15 5.81
N GLU A 249 67.51 -0.06 5.05
CA GLU A 249 68.67 0.39 4.30
C GLU A 249 69.83 0.77 5.24
N ALA A 250 69.53 1.52 6.34
CA ALA A 250 70.53 1.86 7.34
C ALA A 250 71.12 0.62 8.02
N GLU A 251 70.32 -0.37 8.36
CA GLU A 251 70.77 -1.64 8.95
C GLU A 251 71.66 -2.43 7.98
N GLN A 252 71.28 -2.47 6.69
CA GLN A 252 72.11 -3.09 5.66
C GLN A 252 73.47 -2.44 5.53
N ILE A 253 73.57 -1.09 5.56
CA ILE A 253 74.79 -0.34 5.55
C ILE A 253 75.63 -0.67 6.80
N HIS A 254 74.98 -0.75 7.97
CA HIS A 254 75.72 -1.09 9.21
C HIS A 254 76.29 -2.52 9.16
N ILE A 255 75.49 -3.48 8.74
CA ILE A 255 75.92 -4.87 8.57
C ILE A 255 77.08 -4.95 7.54
N ALA A 256 77.00 -4.22 6.43
CA ALA A 256 78.08 -4.20 5.42
C ALA A 256 79.36 -3.58 5.97
N ALA A 257 79.29 -2.50 6.73
CA ALA A 257 80.44 -1.85 7.40
C ALA A 257 81.07 -2.78 8.47
N ASP A 258 80.26 -3.43 9.29
CA ASP A 258 80.72 -4.41 10.27
C ASP A 258 81.46 -5.61 9.58
N ARG A 259 80.92 -6.10 8.50
CA ARG A 259 81.54 -7.17 7.69
C ARG A 259 82.89 -6.74 7.16
N GLU A 260 82.99 -5.56 6.56
CA GLU A 260 84.25 -5.02 6.05
C GLU A 260 85.25 -4.84 7.16
N PHE A 261 84.84 -4.31 8.33
CA PHE A 261 85.64 -4.18 9.51
C PHE A 261 86.22 -5.53 9.96
N TYR A 262 85.39 -6.56 10.10
CA TYR A 262 85.87 -7.90 10.48
C TYR A 262 86.75 -8.52 9.44
N GLU A 263 86.53 -8.31 8.15
CA GLU A 263 87.41 -8.79 7.07
C GLU A 263 88.81 -8.12 7.18
N LYS A 264 88.84 -6.79 7.41
CA LYS A 264 90.08 -6.07 7.58
C LYS A 264 90.85 -6.45 8.86
N GLU A 265 90.09 -6.65 9.95
CA GLU A 265 90.71 -7.13 11.20
C GLU A 265 91.33 -8.54 11.01
N ARG A 266 90.62 -9.45 10.29
CA ARG A 266 91.18 -10.77 9.97
C ARG A 266 92.41 -10.73 9.03
N GLU A 267 92.37 -9.85 8.03
CA GLU A 267 93.56 -9.59 7.18
C GLU A 267 94.76 -9.07 8.00
N ALA A 268 94.53 -8.09 8.85
CA ALA A 268 95.60 -7.55 9.72
C ALA A 268 96.12 -8.61 10.68
N LYS A 269 95.30 -9.42 11.30
CA LYS A 269 95.72 -10.59 12.12
C LYS A 269 96.50 -11.64 11.32
N ALA A 270 96.07 -11.90 10.09
CA ALA A 270 96.80 -12.84 9.22
C ALA A 270 98.20 -12.30 8.85
N ILE A 271 98.30 -11.00 8.47
CA ILE A 271 99.58 -10.35 8.17
C ILE A 271 100.53 -10.35 9.40
N LEU A 272 99.99 -10.03 10.61
CA LEU A 272 100.72 -10.08 11.85
C LEU A 272 101.20 -11.52 12.15
N ALA A 273 100.42 -12.52 11.97
CA ALA A 273 100.76 -13.93 12.16
C ALA A 273 101.84 -14.36 11.21
N GLU A 274 101.74 -13.96 9.91
CA GLU A 274 102.69 -14.28 8.87
C GLU A 274 104.04 -13.58 9.16
N ALA A 275 104.01 -12.28 9.51
CA ALA A 275 105.18 -11.51 9.87
C ALA A 275 105.87 -12.10 11.14
N THR A 276 105.12 -12.50 12.14
CA THR A 276 105.71 -13.13 13.35
C THR A 276 106.29 -14.51 13.06
N ALA A 277 105.65 -15.29 12.16
CA ALA A 277 106.18 -16.59 11.70
C ALA A 277 107.47 -16.41 10.93
N ARG A 278 107.51 -15.45 10.00
CA ARG A 278 108.72 -15.07 9.26
C ARG A 278 109.84 -14.62 10.18
N ALA A 279 109.56 -13.77 11.12
CA ALA A 279 110.55 -13.31 12.11
C ALA A 279 111.15 -14.49 12.93
N LYS A 280 110.28 -15.38 13.43
CA LYS A 280 110.69 -16.65 14.08
C LYS A 280 111.47 -17.55 13.23
N SER A 281 111.13 -17.62 11.92
CA SER A 281 111.90 -18.42 10.93
C SER A 281 113.27 -17.85 10.74
N ILE A 282 113.41 -16.54 10.56
CA ILE A 282 114.70 -15.80 10.44
C ILE A 282 115.57 -15.95 11.71
N GLU A 283 114.93 -15.81 12.90
CA GLU A 283 115.62 -16.06 14.16
C GLU A 283 116.14 -17.45 14.32
N LYS A 284 115.34 -18.49 13.90
CA LYS A 284 115.80 -19.88 13.87
C LYS A 284 116.94 -20.11 12.84
N GLN A 285 116.83 -19.48 11.68
CA GLN A 285 117.93 -19.54 10.67
C GLN A 285 119.21 -18.90 11.18
N ASN A 286 119.04 -17.72 11.77
CA ASN A 286 120.24 -17.01 12.36
C ASN A 286 120.87 -17.80 13.53
N LYS A 287 120.02 -18.42 14.39
CA LYS A 287 120.55 -19.34 15.44
C LYS A 287 121.20 -20.60 14.87
N ALA A 288 120.68 -21.16 13.76
CA ALA A 288 121.29 -22.31 13.08
C ALA A 288 122.63 -21.94 12.43
N MET A 289 122.75 -20.74 11.81
CA MET A 289 123.97 -20.25 11.23
C MET A 289 125.01 -19.88 12.27
N ALA A 290 124.60 -19.35 13.41
CA ALA A 290 125.50 -19.00 14.54
C ALA A 290 126.01 -20.23 15.29
N GLY A 291 125.33 -21.37 15.16
CA GLY A 291 125.78 -22.66 15.76
C GLY A 291 126.60 -23.57 14.86
N ALA A 292 126.74 -23.26 13.52
CA ALA A 292 127.47 -24.11 12.53
C ALA A 292 128.78 -23.49 12.05
N GLY A 293 129.24 -22.39 12.70
CA GLY A 293 130.42 -21.67 12.34
C GLY A 293 131.42 -21.45 13.49
N GLY A 294 131.58 -22.48 14.28
CA GLY A 294 132.62 -22.51 15.24
C GLY A 294 133.47 -23.71 15.14
#